data_0d9f630a2fee2647f70b699c87f1bb6d
#
_entry.id   0d9f630a2fee2647f70b699c87f1bb6d
#
_cell.length_a   1.000
_cell.length_b   1.000
_cell.length_c   1.000
_cell.angle_alpha   90.00
_cell.angle_beta   90.00
_cell.angle_gamma   90.00
#
_symmetry.space_group_name_H-M   'P 1'
#
loop_
_entity.id
_entity.type
_entity.pdbx_description
1 polymer ?
#
loop_
_entity_poly.entity_id
_entity_poly.type
_entity_poly.pdbx_seq_one_letter_code
_entity_poly.pdbx_strand_id
1 'polypeptide(L)'
;MATDLATKMPEALLLPQEGGVAQALAQHWREMDGFVCIMATGIVVRAIAPLLQDKKSDPCVVAVDEKGRHAVSLLSGHLGGGNDLARQVAAMLGGEAVITTASDILGLAALDLWARDQDLVCESKEGLTQASARLVNRGILKIFSEVAVASLPQGLVQVAGPELVDIVVSPCIADYGTALVFRPRNLVVGVGCNRGVPVAELRQACKELFVTQGLSPLSIRNLASIDLKQDEVGLVAFAAENGLRIDFFSKDELNRVENVTVSEAALRNVGAIGVAEPAALLSAQSNDLLVGKRKWHNVTMAVARANYTLSEQGRALHDI
;
A
#
# COMPACT_ATOMS: atom_id res chain seq x y z
N MET A 1 -21.11 30.39 3.59
CA MET A 1 -20.24 29.44 2.83
C MET A 1 -19.60 28.39 3.75
N ALA A 2 -18.75 28.72 4.74
CA ALA A 2 -18.13 27.72 5.61
C ALA A 2 -19.16 26.80 6.28
N THR A 3 -20.18 27.35 6.91
CA THR A 3 -21.28 26.59 7.51
C THR A 3 -22.03 25.72 6.50
N ASP A 4 -22.25 26.23 5.31
CA ASP A 4 -22.95 25.52 4.23
C ASP A 4 -22.11 24.34 3.69
N LEU A 5 -20.80 24.54 3.53
CA LEU A 5 -19.87 23.44 3.21
C LEU A 5 -19.82 22.37 4.30
N ALA A 6 -19.73 22.78 5.57
CA ALA A 6 -19.69 21.83 6.69
C ALA A 6 -20.97 20.98 6.78
N THR A 7 -22.14 21.52 6.40
CA THR A 7 -23.37 20.72 6.36
C THR A 7 -23.39 19.68 5.24
N LYS A 8 -22.64 19.92 4.17
CA LYS A 8 -22.49 19.00 3.01
C LYS A 8 -21.35 17.99 3.18
N MET A 9 -20.49 18.19 4.17
CA MET A 9 -19.35 17.33 4.50
C MET A 9 -19.50 16.86 5.95
N PRO A 10 -20.12 15.71 6.22
CA PRO A 10 -20.50 15.28 7.57
C PRO A 10 -19.34 15.17 8.58
N GLU A 11 -18.13 14.94 8.08
CA GLU A 11 -16.92 14.83 8.92
C GLU A 11 -16.15 16.14 9.08
N ALA A 12 -16.62 17.23 8.44
CA ALA A 12 -15.95 18.53 8.52
C ALA A 12 -16.21 19.24 9.83
N LEU A 13 -15.15 19.78 10.41
CA LEU A 13 -15.21 20.63 11.60
C LEU A 13 -15.00 22.10 11.22
N LEU A 14 -15.86 22.97 11.76
CA LEU A 14 -15.62 24.41 11.65
C LEU A 14 -14.63 24.83 12.74
N LEU A 15 -13.45 25.28 12.32
CA LEU A 15 -12.46 25.78 13.26
C LEU A 15 -12.85 27.16 13.82
N PRO A 16 -12.65 27.41 15.11
CA PRO A 16 -12.90 28.70 15.71
C PRO A 16 -11.97 29.78 15.14
N GLN A 17 -12.48 31.01 14.99
CA GLN A 17 -11.68 32.13 14.47
C GLN A 17 -10.92 32.86 15.57
N GLU A 18 -11.11 32.49 16.84
CA GLU A 18 -10.42 33.08 17.99
C GLU A 18 -8.91 32.77 17.92
N GLY A 19 -8.06 33.81 18.02
CA GLY A 19 -6.62 33.67 17.93
C GLY A 19 -6.03 33.74 16.49
N GLY A 20 -6.89 33.79 15.47
CA GLY A 20 -6.49 33.92 14.08
C GLY A 20 -6.17 32.60 13.37
N VAL A 21 -6.15 32.65 12.05
CA VAL A 21 -6.02 31.49 11.13
C VAL A 21 -4.75 30.67 11.40
N ALA A 22 -3.61 31.34 11.61
CA ALA A 22 -2.34 30.65 11.81
C ALA A 22 -2.36 29.77 13.07
N GLN A 23 -2.96 30.26 14.16
CA GLN A 23 -3.09 29.53 15.42
C GLN A 23 -4.07 28.37 15.26
N ALA A 24 -5.23 28.61 14.65
CA ALA A 24 -6.22 27.55 14.42
C ALA A 24 -5.66 26.40 13.59
N LEU A 25 -4.94 26.70 12.50
CA LEU A 25 -4.29 25.68 11.68
C LEU A 25 -3.19 24.94 12.46
N ALA A 26 -2.36 25.65 13.23
CA ALA A 26 -1.27 25.02 13.98
C ALA A 26 -1.78 24.04 15.04
N GLN A 27 -2.88 24.36 15.72
CA GLN A 27 -3.47 23.49 16.74
C GLN A 27 -3.98 22.17 16.18
N HIS A 28 -4.51 22.17 14.96
CA HIS A 28 -5.13 20.99 14.34
C HIS A 28 -4.31 20.36 13.22
N TRP A 29 -3.09 20.87 12.95
CA TRP A 29 -2.29 20.47 11.80
C TRP A 29 -2.00 18.97 11.70
N ARG A 30 -1.85 18.30 12.84
CA ARG A 30 -1.53 16.86 12.91
C ARG A 30 -2.75 15.96 13.14
N GLU A 31 -3.91 16.55 13.36
CA GLU A 31 -5.13 15.83 13.71
C GLU A 31 -6.07 15.68 12.52
N MET A 32 -5.95 16.60 11.54
CA MET A 32 -6.83 16.66 10.38
C MET A 32 -6.14 16.15 9.11
N ASP A 33 -6.87 15.44 8.27
CA ASP A 33 -6.40 14.99 6.95
C ASP A 33 -6.31 16.13 5.94
N GLY A 34 -7.11 17.19 6.12
CA GLY A 34 -7.09 18.34 5.21
C GLY A 34 -7.81 19.58 5.75
N PHE A 35 -7.53 20.70 5.12
CA PHE A 35 -8.11 22.01 5.44
C PHE A 35 -8.72 22.68 4.22
N VAL A 36 -9.93 23.22 4.38
CA VAL A 36 -10.55 24.12 3.42
C VAL A 36 -10.52 25.54 3.99
N CYS A 37 -9.71 26.38 3.40
CA CYS A 37 -9.48 27.76 3.85
C CYS A 37 -10.22 28.76 2.95
N ILE A 38 -11.30 29.37 3.44
CA ILE A 38 -12.08 30.34 2.68
C ILE A 38 -11.49 31.73 2.90
N MET A 39 -10.42 32.02 2.16
CA MET A 39 -9.67 33.28 2.25
C MET A 39 -8.65 33.39 1.10
N ALA A 40 -8.01 34.57 0.99
CA ALA A 40 -6.97 34.78 -0.02
C ALA A 40 -5.81 33.77 0.15
N THR A 41 -5.40 33.14 -0.95
CA THR A 41 -4.33 32.13 -0.99
C THR A 41 -3.03 32.60 -0.30
N GLY A 42 -2.65 33.87 -0.45
CA GLY A 42 -1.47 34.43 0.21
C GLY A 42 -1.55 34.45 1.76
N ILE A 43 -2.75 34.55 2.34
CA ILE A 43 -2.95 34.42 3.78
C ILE A 43 -2.71 32.97 4.21
N VAL A 44 -3.30 32.02 3.45
CA VAL A 44 -3.13 30.59 3.71
C VAL A 44 -1.65 30.21 3.67
N VAL A 45 -0.93 30.59 2.60
CA VAL A 45 0.49 30.28 2.45
C VAL A 45 1.32 30.76 3.65
N ARG A 46 1.11 32.01 4.11
CA ARG A 46 1.83 32.53 5.27
C ARG A 46 1.49 31.81 6.56
N ALA A 47 0.22 31.37 6.72
CA ALA A 47 -0.23 30.66 7.90
C ALA A 47 0.34 29.24 8.00
N ILE A 48 0.44 28.53 6.86
CA ILE A 48 0.92 27.14 6.84
C ILE A 48 2.46 27.02 6.70
N ALA A 49 3.15 28.01 6.18
CA ALA A 49 4.59 27.95 5.93
C ALA A 49 5.43 27.47 7.13
N PRO A 50 5.18 27.91 8.38
CA PRO A 50 5.91 27.43 9.55
C PRO A 50 5.58 25.99 9.95
N LEU A 51 4.48 25.42 9.43
CA LEU A 51 3.95 24.10 9.81
C LEU A 51 4.43 22.99 8.87
N LEU A 52 4.91 23.36 7.68
CA LEU A 52 5.30 22.42 6.62
C LEU A 52 6.49 21.57 7.04
N GLN A 53 6.37 20.24 6.87
CA GLN A 53 7.41 19.25 7.19
C GLN A 53 7.70 18.31 6.03
N ASP A 54 6.72 17.52 5.60
CA ASP A 54 6.87 16.52 4.53
C ASP A 54 5.55 16.34 3.79
N LYS A 55 5.62 16.27 2.45
CA LYS A 55 4.47 16.08 1.57
C LYS A 55 3.62 14.82 1.85
N LYS A 56 4.13 13.89 2.67
CA LYS A 56 3.44 12.64 3.03
C LYS A 56 2.73 12.72 4.37
N SER A 57 3.17 13.62 5.25
CA SER A 57 2.61 13.80 6.59
C SER A 57 1.81 15.08 6.73
N ASP A 58 2.06 16.06 5.87
CA ASP A 58 1.33 17.32 5.90
C ASP A 58 -0.08 17.14 5.33
N PRO A 59 -1.10 17.64 6.02
CA PRO A 59 -2.49 17.58 5.55
C PRO A 59 -2.65 18.29 4.20
N CYS A 60 -3.67 17.92 3.45
CA CYS A 60 -3.99 18.66 2.24
C CYS A 60 -4.59 20.03 2.57
N VAL A 61 -4.34 21.02 1.72
CA VAL A 61 -4.88 22.37 1.89
C VAL A 61 -5.51 22.85 0.60
N VAL A 62 -6.79 23.23 0.69
CA VAL A 62 -7.54 23.84 -0.40
C VAL A 62 -7.90 25.28 -0.01
N ALA A 63 -7.50 26.25 -0.83
CA ALA A 63 -7.88 27.65 -0.67
C ALA A 63 -9.09 27.99 -1.54
N VAL A 64 -10.09 28.65 -0.98
CA VAL A 64 -11.32 29.02 -1.69
C VAL A 64 -11.52 30.53 -1.61
N ASP A 65 -11.85 31.18 -2.74
CA ASP A 65 -12.17 32.59 -2.72
C ASP A 65 -13.52 32.90 -2.05
N GLU A 66 -13.73 34.13 -1.59
CA GLU A 66 -14.93 34.53 -0.84
C GLU A 66 -16.26 34.32 -1.58
N LYS A 67 -16.22 34.16 -2.90
CA LYS A 67 -17.42 33.90 -3.73
C LYS A 67 -17.58 32.43 -4.07
N GLY A 68 -16.63 31.56 -3.67
CA GLY A 68 -16.64 30.15 -3.97
C GLY A 68 -16.47 29.81 -5.44
N ARG A 69 -15.86 30.72 -6.23
CA ARG A 69 -15.67 30.52 -7.68
C ARG A 69 -14.51 29.59 -7.99
N HIS A 70 -13.47 29.62 -7.16
CA HIS A 70 -12.27 28.83 -7.36
C HIS A 70 -11.89 28.08 -6.06
N ALA A 71 -11.69 26.78 -6.16
CA ALA A 71 -11.11 25.95 -5.12
C ALA A 71 -9.71 25.52 -5.57
N VAL A 72 -8.68 26.09 -4.96
CA VAL A 72 -7.28 25.90 -5.35
C VAL A 72 -6.66 24.79 -4.50
N SER A 73 -6.24 23.69 -5.11
CA SER A 73 -5.41 22.67 -4.47
C SER A 73 -4.02 23.24 -4.21
N LEU A 74 -3.74 23.62 -2.97
CA LEU A 74 -2.54 24.35 -2.60
C LEU A 74 -1.42 23.45 -2.08
N LEU A 75 -1.76 22.39 -1.33
CA LEU A 75 -0.79 21.48 -0.69
C LEU A 75 -1.30 20.06 -0.72
N SER A 76 -0.36 19.08 -0.79
CA SER A 76 -0.62 17.65 -0.73
C SER A 76 -1.69 17.17 -1.72
N GLY A 77 -1.55 17.61 -2.99
CA GLY A 77 -2.55 17.42 -4.04
C GLY A 77 -2.87 15.97 -4.38
N HIS A 78 -1.85 15.09 -4.48
CA HIS A 78 -2.00 13.68 -4.84
C HIS A 78 -2.30 12.81 -3.60
N LEU A 79 -1.26 12.25 -2.96
CA LEU A 79 -1.39 11.31 -1.83
C LEU A 79 -2.17 11.89 -0.64
N GLY A 80 -2.09 13.20 -0.42
CA GLY A 80 -2.87 13.87 0.61
C GLY A 80 -4.32 14.17 0.24
N GLY A 81 -4.75 13.89 -1.02
CA GLY A 81 -6.13 14.06 -1.46
C GLY A 81 -6.56 15.50 -1.78
N GLY A 82 -5.62 16.48 -1.80
CA GLY A 82 -5.96 17.89 -2.03
C GLY A 82 -6.61 18.19 -3.38
N ASN A 83 -6.25 17.44 -4.44
CA ASN A 83 -6.87 17.60 -5.74
C ASN A 83 -8.33 17.13 -5.73
N ASP A 84 -8.62 16.01 -5.08
CA ASP A 84 -9.98 15.48 -4.96
C ASP A 84 -10.83 16.35 -4.04
N LEU A 85 -10.27 16.83 -2.94
CA LEU A 85 -10.94 17.78 -2.06
C LEU A 85 -11.27 19.10 -2.80
N ALA A 86 -10.35 19.61 -3.62
CA ALA A 86 -10.62 20.80 -4.44
C ALA A 86 -11.75 20.58 -5.45
N ARG A 87 -11.79 19.42 -6.11
CA ARG A 87 -12.90 19.03 -7.02
C ARG A 87 -14.24 18.93 -6.28
N GLN A 88 -14.25 18.29 -5.13
CA GLN A 88 -15.46 18.13 -4.30
C GLN A 88 -15.99 19.50 -3.83
N VAL A 89 -15.11 20.34 -3.27
CA VAL A 89 -15.48 21.67 -2.79
C VAL A 89 -15.98 22.55 -3.94
N ALA A 90 -15.29 22.55 -5.09
CA ALA A 90 -15.73 23.28 -6.27
C ALA A 90 -17.11 22.84 -6.74
N ALA A 91 -17.37 21.52 -6.83
CA ALA A 91 -18.67 20.98 -7.22
C ALA A 91 -19.78 21.41 -6.25
N MET A 92 -19.52 21.37 -4.92
CA MET A 92 -20.49 21.80 -3.89
C MET A 92 -20.84 23.28 -3.95
N LEU A 93 -19.89 24.11 -4.38
CA LEU A 93 -20.05 25.57 -4.48
C LEU A 93 -20.52 26.04 -5.87
N GLY A 94 -20.53 25.15 -6.87
CA GLY A 94 -20.77 25.51 -8.27
C GLY A 94 -19.64 26.32 -8.88
N GLY A 95 -18.40 26.13 -8.38
CA GLY A 95 -17.18 26.79 -8.80
C GLY A 95 -16.27 25.89 -9.64
N GLU A 96 -15.03 26.32 -9.80
CA GLU A 96 -13.99 25.64 -10.56
C GLU A 96 -12.86 25.16 -9.64
N ALA A 97 -12.39 23.92 -9.82
CA ALA A 97 -11.20 23.39 -9.15
C ALA A 97 -9.94 23.83 -9.92
N VAL A 98 -9.04 24.51 -9.24
CA VAL A 98 -7.74 24.91 -9.78
C VAL A 98 -6.69 23.91 -9.34
N ILE A 99 -6.28 23.05 -10.26
CA ILE A 99 -5.29 21.99 -10.05
C ILE A 99 -4.11 22.27 -10.97
N THR A 100 -2.90 22.36 -10.40
CA THR A 100 -1.69 22.71 -11.15
C THR A 100 -0.71 21.54 -11.29
N THR A 101 -1.09 20.36 -10.83
CA THR A 101 -0.24 19.18 -10.90
C THR A 101 -0.09 18.71 -12.34
N ALA A 102 1.15 18.56 -12.81
CA ALA A 102 1.44 18.29 -14.21
C ALA A 102 0.81 17.00 -14.74
N SER A 103 0.80 15.91 -13.94
CA SER A 103 0.15 14.65 -14.32
C SER A 103 -1.36 14.80 -14.52
N ASP A 104 -2.05 15.54 -13.63
CA ASP A 104 -3.49 15.80 -13.77
C ASP A 104 -3.82 16.59 -15.03
N ILE A 105 -3.01 17.63 -15.35
CA ILE A 105 -3.20 18.47 -16.55
C ILE A 105 -3.01 17.65 -17.83
N LEU A 106 -2.05 16.72 -17.83
CA LEU A 106 -1.73 15.87 -18.99
C LEU A 106 -2.58 14.59 -19.06
N GLY A 107 -3.43 14.34 -18.07
CA GLY A 107 -4.20 13.11 -17.95
C GLY A 107 -3.33 11.86 -17.72
N LEU A 108 -2.08 12.03 -17.25
CA LEU A 108 -1.15 10.93 -17.03
C LEU A 108 -1.31 10.32 -15.64
N ALA A 109 -0.91 9.07 -15.50
CA ALA A 109 -0.92 8.37 -14.22
C ALA A 109 -0.15 9.12 -13.14
N ALA A 110 -0.76 9.30 -11.96
CA ALA A 110 -0.05 9.59 -10.73
C ALA A 110 0.52 8.28 -10.19
N LEU A 111 1.81 7.99 -10.47
CA LEU A 111 2.42 6.68 -10.19
C LEU A 111 2.37 6.31 -8.70
N ASP A 112 2.41 7.28 -7.82
CA ASP A 112 2.33 7.09 -6.37
C ASP A 112 0.91 6.69 -5.92
N LEU A 113 -0.12 7.31 -6.47
CA LEU A 113 -1.52 6.95 -6.23
C LEU A 113 -1.83 5.58 -6.81
N TRP A 114 -1.46 5.37 -8.07
CA TRP A 114 -1.67 4.08 -8.72
C TRP A 114 -0.99 2.94 -7.96
N ALA A 115 0.26 3.13 -7.51
CA ALA A 115 0.97 2.13 -6.72
C ALA A 115 0.27 1.84 -5.39
N ARG A 116 -0.22 2.87 -4.68
CA ARG A 116 -1.01 2.71 -3.46
C ARG A 116 -2.30 1.92 -3.71
N ASP A 117 -3.05 2.30 -4.73
CA ASP A 117 -4.35 1.71 -5.05
C ASP A 117 -4.21 0.26 -5.57
N GLN A 118 -3.03 -0.10 -6.08
CA GLN A 118 -2.64 -1.46 -6.43
C GLN A 118 -2.02 -2.24 -5.26
N ASP A 119 -1.81 -1.66 -4.08
CA ASP A 119 -1.05 -2.26 -2.96
C ASP A 119 0.38 -2.68 -3.38
N LEU A 120 1.03 -1.81 -4.13
CA LEU A 120 2.42 -1.96 -4.55
C LEU A 120 3.37 -1.23 -3.59
N VAL A 121 4.43 -1.89 -3.16
CA VAL A 121 5.48 -1.26 -2.37
C VAL A 121 6.59 -0.77 -3.29
N CYS A 122 6.87 0.52 -3.25
CA CYS A 122 7.95 1.14 -4.01
C CYS A 122 9.29 0.97 -3.28
N GLU A 123 10.31 0.42 -3.95
CA GLU A 123 11.64 0.25 -3.33
C GLU A 123 12.41 1.56 -3.19
N SER A 124 12.21 2.52 -4.10
CA SER A 124 12.96 3.77 -4.13
C SER A 124 12.06 4.98 -4.29
N LYS A 125 12.02 5.84 -3.24
CA LYS A 125 11.29 7.11 -3.30
C LYS A 125 11.85 8.06 -4.36
N GLU A 126 13.18 8.08 -4.49
CA GLU A 126 13.89 8.88 -5.52
C GLU A 126 13.58 8.33 -6.92
N GLY A 127 13.61 6.99 -7.08
CA GLY A 127 13.23 6.34 -8.33
C GLY A 127 11.80 6.66 -8.74
N LEU A 128 10.86 6.70 -7.80
CA LEU A 128 9.47 7.09 -8.04
C LEU A 128 9.36 8.54 -8.53
N THR A 129 10.08 9.46 -7.88
CA THR A 129 10.11 10.87 -8.28
C THR A 129 10.68 11.04 -9.69
N GLN A 130 11.78 10.32 -9.98
CA GLN A 130 12.41 10.36 -11.31
C GLN A 130 11.53 9.73 -12.39
N ALA A 131 10.86 8.62 -12.09
CA ALA A 131 9.93 7.98 -13.04
C ALA A 131 8.72 8.87 -13.31
N SER A 132 8.15 9.52 -12.28
CA SER A 132 7.06 10.48 -12.44
C SER A 132 7.47 11.67 -13.32
N ALA A 133 8.67 12.22 -13.10
CA ALA A 133 9.21 13.29 -13.94
C ALA A 133 9.43 12.82 -15.40
N ARG A 134 9.96 11.59 -15.61
CA ARG A 134 10.10 11.01 -16.95
C ARG A 134 8.74 10.83 -17.63
N LEU A 135 7.72 10.38 -16.88
CA LEU A 135 6.37 10.20 -17.42
C LEU A 135 5.80 11.54 -17.92
N VAL A 136 5.89 12.58 -17.12
CA VAL A 136 5.45 13.94 -17.51
C VAL A 136 6.20 14.43 -18.75
N ASN A 137 7.52 14.23 -18.81
CA ASN A 137 8.34 14.74 -19.91
C ASN A 137 8.19 13.94 -21.22
N ARG A 138 7.96 12.63 -21.15
CA ARG A 138 7.91 11.74 -22.32
C ARG A 138 6.49 11.36 -22.73
N GLY A 139 5.52 11.51 -21.81
CA GLY A 139 4.14 11.08 -22.02
C GLY A 139 3.94 9.56 -21.90
N ILE A 140 5.04 8.76 -21.85
CA ILE A 140 4.97 7.30 -21.84
C ILE A 140 6.13 6.68 -21.08
N LEU A 141 5.85 5.59 -20.31
CA LEU A 141 6.84 4.71 -19.69
C LEU A 141 6.53 3.25 -20.02
N LYS A 142 7.58 2.46 -20.21
CA LYS A 142 7.49 1.01 -20.40
C LYS A 142 7.46 0.30 -19.07
N ILE A 143 6.48 -0.59 -18.89
CA ILE A 143 6.33 -1.41 -17.68
C ILE A 143 6.43 -2.89 -18.02
N PHE A 144 7.29 -3.62 -17.32
CA PHE A 144 7.33 -5.08 -17.28
C PHE A 144 6.67 -5.55 -15.98
N SER A 145 5.84 -6.60 -16.06
CA SER A 145 5.12 -7.14 -14.91
C SER A 145 5.17 -8.66 -14.90
N GLU A 146 5.59 -9.25 -13.78
CA GLU A 146 5.49 -10.70 -13.51
C GLU A 146 4.12 -11.10 -12.94
N VAL A 147 3.24 -10.13 -12.68
CA VAL A 147 1.85 -10.40 -12.31
C VAL A 147 0.92 -10.07 -13.48
N ALA A 148 -0.29 -10.61 -13.44
CA ALA A 148 -1.28 -10.37 -14.48
C ALA A 148 -1.60 -8.87 -14.61
N VAL A 149 -1.88 -8.43 -15.83
CA VAL A 149 -2.27 -7.06 -16.15
C VAL A 149 -3.58 -7.09 -16.92
N ALA A 150 -4.64 -6.54 -16.33
CA ALA A 150 -5.93 -6.38 -16.99
C ALA A 150 -6.02 -5.07 -17.77
N SER A 151 -5.54 -3.98 -17.16
CA SER A 151 -5.44 -2.66 -17.79
C SER A 151 -4.33 -1.85 -17.13
N LEU A 152 -3.86 -0.81 -17.82
CA LEU A 152 -2.88 0.13 -17.28
C LEU A 152 -3.39 1.55 -17.44
N PRO A 153 -3.05 2.46 -16.50
CA PRO A 153 -3.43 3.86 -16.65
C PRO A 153 -2.67 4.53 -17.79
N GLN A 154 -3.21 5.66 -18.23
CA GLN A 154 -2.64 6.43 -19.33
C GLN A 154 -1.16 6.76 -19.08
N GLY A 155 -0.34 6.56 -20.10
CA GLY A 155 1.09 6.78 -20.07
C GLY A 155 1.92 5.56 -19.69
N LEU A 156 1.31 4.43 -19.28
CA LEU A 156 2.01 3.17 -19.07
C LEU A 156 1.76 2.19 -20.20
N VAL A 157 2.81 1.56 -20.73
CA VAL A 157 2.73 0.56 -21.80
C VAL A 157 3.44 -0.71 -21.39
N GLN A 158 2.69 -1.82 -21.38
CA GLN A 158 3.23 -3.13 -21.05
C GLN A 158 4.20 -3.61 -22.13
N VAL A 159 5.31 -4.21 -21.69
CA VAL A 159 6.29 -4.90 -22.55
C VAL A 159 6.51 -6.33 -22.08
N ALA A 160 6.99 -7.17 -22.98
CA ALA A 160 7.11 -8.62 -22.75
C ALA A 160 8.30 -9.02 -21.88
N GLY A 161 9.35 -8.20 -21.81
CA GLY A 161 10.57 -8.51 -21.06
C GLY A 161 11.10 -7.34 -20.25
N PRO A 162 12.01 -7.60 -19.29
CA PRO A 162 12.54 -6.59 -18.40
C PRO A 162 13.65 -5.71 -19.01
N GLU A 163 14.02 -5.93 -20.27
CA GLU A 163 15.10 -5.19 -20.91
C GLU A 163 14.66 -3.79 -21.32
N LEU A 164 15.43 -2.79 -20.94
CA LEU A 164 15.21 -1.38 -21.28
C LEU A 164 13.80 -0.88 -20.88
N VAL A 165 13.37 -1.22 -19.67
CA VAL A 165 12.09 -0.78 -19.09
C VAL A 165 12.29 0.36 -18.11
N ASP A 166 11.23 1.14 -17.91
CA ASP A 166 11.20 2.24 -16.95
C ASP A 166 10.69 1.76 -15.57
N ILE A 167 9.77 0.79 -15.57
CA ILE A 167 9.10 0.26 -14.38
C ILE A 167 9.08 -1.27 -14.43
N VAL A 168 9.33 -1.90 -13.29
CA VAL A 168 9.18 -3.34 -13.09
C VAL A 168 8.21 -3.59 -11.93
N VAL A 169 7.28 -4.54 -12.12
CA VAL A 169 6.42 -5.08 -11.04
C VAL A 169 6.74 -6.55 -10.87
N SER A 170 7.44 -6.89 -9.79
CA SER A 170 7.91 -8.26 -9.53
C SER A 170 8.08 -8.53 -8.05
N PRO A 171 7.71 -9.71 -7.53
CA PRO A 171 8.07 -10.18 -6.19
C PRO A 171 9.52 -10.68 -6.12
N CYS A 172 10.19 -10.90 -7.28
CA CYS A 172 11.53 -11.47 -7.36
C CYS A 172 12.62 -10.40 -7.29
N ILE A 173 13.70 -10.69 -6.57
CA ILE A 173 14.90 -9.86 -6.54
C ILE A 173 15.78 -10.23 -7.73
N ALA A 174 15.96 -9.29 -8.64
CA ALA A 174 16.88 -9.39 -9.78
C ALA A 174 17.48 -8.02 -10.07
N ASP A 175 18.52 -7.99 -10.93
CA ASP A 175 19.07 -6.73 -11.42
C ASP A 175 18.20 -6.20 -12.55
N TYR A 176 17.47 -5.14 -12.28
CA TYR A 176 16.63 -4.44 -13.26
C TYR A 176 17.25 -3.11 -13.71
N GLY A 177 18.55 -2.92 -13.47
CA GLY A 177 19.27 -1.69 -13.82
C GLY A 177 18.70 -0.46 -13.12
N THR A 178 18.34 0.56 -13.91
CA THR A 178 17.79 1.83 -13.39
C THR A 178 16.26 1.90 -13.38
N ALA A 179 15.58 0.77 -13.62
CA ALA A 179 14.12 0.72 -13.58
C ALA A 179 13.59 0.97 -12.17
N LEU A 180 12.46 1.66 -12.09
CA LEU A 180 11.71 1.75 -10.85
C LEU A 180 11.08 0.38 -10.54
N VAL A 181 11.37 -0.18 -9.36
CA VAL A 181 10.81 -1.46 -8.96
C VAL A 181 9.68 -1.27 -7.97
N PHE A 182 8.54 -1.84 -8.31
CA PHE A 182 7.40 -2.02 -7.44
C PHE A 182 7.26 -3.49 -7.00
N ARG A 183 7.00 -3.73 -5.73
CA ARG A 183 6.79 -5.03 -5.12
C ARG A 183 5.30 -5.26 -4.88
N PRO A 184 4.65 -6.17 -5.62
CA PRO A 184 3.25 -6.51 -5.38
C PRO A 184 3.13 -7.28 -4.07
N ARG A 185 2.17 -6.93 -3.21
CA ARG A 185 1.88 -7.70 -1.99
C ARG A 185 1.04 -8.92 -2.32
N ASN A 186 1.67 -9.94 -2.86
CA ASN A 186 1.03 -11.17 -3.34
C ASN A 186 1.62 -12.46 -2.77
N LEU A 187 2.58 -12.38 -1.85
CA LEU A 187 3.18 -13.55 -1.22
C LEU A 187 2.57 -13.79 0.15
N VAL A 188 2.12 -15.02 0.40
CA VAL A 188 1.61 -15.48 1.70
C VAL A 188 2.63 -16.44 2.29
N VAL A 189 3.07 -16.16 3.52
CA VAL A 189 4.02 -17.01 4.24
C VAL A 189 3.27 -17.87 5.24
N GLY A 190 3.16 -19.16 4.95
CA GLY A 190 2.65 -20.12 5.90
C GLY A 190 3.72 -20.50 6.92
N VAL A 191 3.39 -20.47 8.21
CA VAL A 191 4.31 -20.66 9.32
C VAL A 191 3.83 -21.77 10.23
N GLY A 192 4.66 -22.80 10.41
CA GLY A 192 4.53 -23.76 11.49
C GLY A 192 5.70 -23.57 12.46
N CYS A 193 5.43 -23.56 13.76
CA CYS A 193 6.48 -23.40 14.77
C CYS A 193 6.19 -24.20 16.03
N ASN A 194 7.25 -24.51 16.78
CA ASN A 194 7.13 -25.08 18.12
C ASN A 194 6.60 -24.02 19.09
N ARG A 195 5.99 -24.47 20.20
CA ARG A 195 5.52 -23.58 21.26
C ARG A 195 6.71 -22.87 21.92
N GLY A 196 6.58 -21.57 22.16
CA GLY A 196 7.62 -20.74 22.76
C GLY A 196 8.78 -20.39 21.81
N VAL A 197 8.56 -20.44 20.49
CA VAL A 197 9.59 -20.05 19.52
C VAL A 197 10.01 -18.59 19.70
N PRO A 198 11.31 -18.26 19.77
CA PRO A 198 11.77 -16.89 19.84
C PRO A 198 11.49 -16.15 18.53
N VAL A 199 11.08 -14.88 18.62
CA VAL A 199 10.87 -14.02 17.45
C VAL A 199 12.11 -13.91 16.55
N ALA A 200 13.30 -13.95 17.14
CA ALA A 200 14.58 -13.90 16.42
C ALA A 200 14.75 -15.10 15.48
N GLU A 201 14.29 -16.28 15.87
CA GLU A 201 14.36 -17.50 15.03
C GLU A 201 13.41 -17.39 13.84
N LEU A 202 12.19 -16.88 14.04
CA LEU A 202 11.24 -16.61 12.97
C LEU A 202 11.79 -15.58 11.96
N ARG A 203 12.39 -14.50 12.48
CA ARG A 203 13.01 -13.46 11.65
C ARG A 203 14.16 -14.04 10.81
N GLN A 204 15.02 -14.86 11.42
CA GLN A 204 16.14 -15.46 10.72
C GLN A 204 15.66 -16.44 9.65
N ALA A 205 14.70 -17.30 9.98
CA ALA A 205 14.12 -18.28 9.06
C ALA A 205 13.47 -17.57 7.84
N CYS A 206 12.70 -16.53 8.08
CA CYS A 206 12.08 -15.73 7.01
C CYS A 206 13.14 -15.06 6.12
N LYS A 207 14.14 -14.43 6.72
CA LYS A 207 15.24 -13.79 5.98
C LYS A 207 15.98 -14.79 5.09
N GLU A 208 16.37 -15.93 5.64
CA GLU A 208 17.07 -16.98 4.89
C GLU A 208 16.22 -17.52 3.74
N LEU A 209 14.92 -17.78 4.01
CA LEU A 209 13.98 -18.25 2.99
C LEU A 209 13.94 -17.29 1.81
N PHE A 210 13.68 -16.02 2.08
CA PHE A 210 13.53 -15.01 1.04
C PHE A 210 14.81 -14.76 0.25
N VAL A 211 15.95 -14.67 0.95
CA VAL A 211 17.28 -14.52 0.30
C VAL A 211 17.59 -15.73 -0.60
N THR A 212 17.39 -16.95 -0.09
CA THR A 212 17.71 -18.17 -0.83
C THR A 212 16.81 -18.34 -2.07
N GLN A 213 15.58 -17.86 -2.01
CA GLN A 213 14.62 -17.98 -3.10
C GLN A 213 14.62 -16.76 -4.04
N GLY A 214 15.44 -15.74 -3.76
CA GLY A 214 15.48 -14.51 -4.56
C GLY A 214 14.15 -13.74 -4.51
N LEU A 215 13.42 -13.80 -3.39
CA LEU A 215 12.14 -13.13 -3.22
C LEU A 215 12.30 -11.87 -2.37
N SER A 216 11.50 -10.85 -2.65
CA SER A 216 11.47 -9.63 -1.86
C SER A 216 10.54 -9.76 -0.65
N PRO A 217 11.03 -9.52 0.59
CA PRO A 217 10.16 -9.48 1.77
C PRO A 217 9.07 -8.39 1.68
N LEU A 218 9.29 -7.34 0.89
CA LEU A 218 8.30 -6.29 0.65
C LEU A 218 7.05 -6.80 -0.09
N SER A 219 7.15 -7.97 -0.73
CA SER A 219 6.02 -8.63 -1.39
C SER A 219 5.18 -9.51 -0.46
N ILE A 220 5.54 -9.62 0.82
CA ILE A 220 4.72 -10.36 1.78
C ILE A 220 3.41 -9.60 2.03
N ARG A 221 2.30 -10.28 1.74
CA ARG A 221 0.95 -9.78 2.01
C ARG A 221 0.57 -10.01 3.47
N ASN A 222 0.75 -11.26 3.93
CA ASN A 222 0.42 -11.69 5.28
C ASN A 222 1.10 -13.01 5.65
N LEU A 223 0.99 -13.38 6.92
CA LEU A 223 1.34 -14.70 7.43
C LEU A 223 0.10 -15.57 7.52
N ALA A 224 0.30 -16.91 7.56
CA ALA A 224 -0.77 -17.86 7.77
C ALA A 224 -0.30 -19.02 8.68
N SER A 225 -1.15 -19.51 9.58
CA SER A 225 -0.80 -20.59 10.51
C SER A 225 -2.06 -21.37 10.95
N ILE A 226 -1.85 -22.35 11.83
CA ILE A 226 -2.92 -23.08 12.51
C ILE A 226 -3.48 -22.27 13.68
N ASP A 227 -4.77 -22.35 13.95
CA ASP A 227 -5.51 -21.65 15.02
C ASP A 227 -4.93 -21.88 16.42
N LEU A 228 -4.37 -23.06 16.69
CA LEU A 228 -3.66 -23.38 17.93
C LEU A 228 -2.44 -22.47 18.20
N LYS A 229 -2.06 -21.61 17.27
CA LYS A 229 -0.94 -20.66 17.36
C LYS A 229 -1.36 -19.20 17.50
N GLN A 230 -2.64 -18.93 17.73
CA GLN A 230 -3.14 -17.57 17.91
C GLN A 230 -2.52 -16.85 19.12
N ASP A 231 -2.14 -17.62 20.16
CA ASP A 231 -1.50 -17.14 21.38
C ASP A 231 0.03 -17.32 21.40
N GLU A 232 0.65 -17.70 20.26
CA GLU A 232 2.10 -17.88 20.17
C GLU A 232 2.83 -16.54 20.14
N VAL A 233 3.40 -16.15 21.28
CA VAL A 233 3.98 -14.82 21.50
C VAL A 233 5.04 -14.47 20.45
N GLY A 234 5.92 -15.41 20.09
CA GLY A 234 6.96 -15.17 19.09
C GLY A 234 6.38 -14.91 17.68
N LEU A 235 5.34 -15.65 17.28
CA LEU A 235 4.69 -15.49 15.98
C LEU A 235 3.93 -14.16 15.90
N VAL A 236 3.18 -13.82 16.95
CA VAL A 236 2.42 -12.57 17.03
C VAL A 236 3.37 -11.36 17.02
N ALA A 237 4.46 -11.44 17.82
CA ALA A 237 5.47 -10.38 17.83
C ALA A 237 6.16 -10.22 16.47
N PHE A 238 6.50 -11.31 15.79
CA PHE A 238 7.09 -11.25 14.44
C PHE A 238 6.15 -10.59 13.43
N ALA A 239 4.86 -10.92 13.47
CA ALA A 239 3.86 -10.29 12.62
C ALA A 239 3.75 -8.78 12.89
N ALA A 240 3.65 -8.39 14.17
CA ALA A 240 3.53 -6.99 14.58
C ALA A 240 4.75 -6.16 14.19
N GLU A 241 5.98 -6.67 14.37
CA GLU A 241 7.23 -6.00 13.97
C GLU A 241 7.29 -5.69 12.46
N ASN A 242 6.62 -6.51 11.64
CA ASN A 242 6.61 -6.38 10.18
C ASN A 242 5.32 -5.74 9.64
N GLY A 243 4.38 -5.35 10.51
CA GLY A 243 3.07 -4.80 10.11
C GLY A 243 2.23 -5.79 9.30
N LEU A 244 2.37 -7.10 9.58
CA LEU A 244 1.67 -8.17 8.87
C LEU A 244 0.50 -8.71 9.70
N ARG A 245 -0.62 -9.01 9.04
CA ARG A 245 -1.70 -9.79 9.64
C ARG A 245 -1.35 -11.28 9.62
N ILE A 246 -2.01 -12.07 10.44
CA ILE A 246 -1.91 -13.54 10.44
C ILE A 246 -3.31 -14.12 10.21
N ASP A 247 -3.46 -14.94 9.19
CA ASP A 247 -4.66 -15.74 8.98
C ASP A 247 -4.50 -17.07 9.68
N PHE A 248 -5.49 -17.47 10.49
CA PHE A 248 -5.48 -18.72 11.24
C PHE A 248 -6.54 -19.68 10.72
N PHE A 249 -6.16 -20.94 10.55
CA PHE A 249 -7.00 -22.00 10.04
C PHE A 249 -7.09 -23.15 11.03
N SER A 250 -8.25 -23.78 11.11
CA SER A 250 -8.44 -25.01 11.90
C SER A 250 -7.70 -26.19 11.27
N LYS A 251 -7.41 -27.21 12.08
CA LYS A 251 -6.82 -28.48 11.58
C LYS A 251 -7.66 -29.11 10.47
N ASP A 252 -9.00 -28.98 10.54
CA ASP A 252 -9.90 -29.60 9.58
C ASP A 252 -9.83 -28.88 8.22
N GLU A 253 -9.65 -27.55 8.20
CA GLU A 253 -9.41 -26.77 6.99
C GLU A 253 -8.06 -27.13 6.38
N LEU A 254 -7.00 -27.20 7.19
CA LEU A 254 -5.66 -27.57 6.72
C LEU A 254 -5.64 -28.98 6.11
N ASN A 255 -6.39 -29.93 6.70
CA ASN A 255 -6.47 -31.31 6.23
C ASN A 255 -7.26 -31.50 4.92
N ARG A 256 -8.00 -30.49 4.46
CA ARG A 256 -8.70 -30.53 3.17
C ARG A 256 -7.82 -30.07 1.99
N VAL A 257 -6.65 -29.51 2.28
CA VAL A 257 -5.75 -29.05 1.21
C VAL A 257 -5.02 -30.24 0.62
N GLU A 258 -5.13 -30.42 -0.67
CA GLU A 258 -4.47 -31.48 -1.41
C GLU A 258 -3.07 -31.08 -1.88
N ASN A 259 -2.27 -32.06 -2.26
CA ASN A 259 -0.93 -31.88 -2.86
C ASN A 259 0.07 -31.14 -1.97
N VAL A 260 -0.01 -31.30 -0.66
CA VAL A 260 0.93 -30.75 0.32
C VAL A 260 1.82 -31.82 0.92
N THR A 261 3.00 -31.42 1.40
CA THR A 261 3.93 -32.32 2.05
C THR A 261 3.44 -32.75 3.43
N VAL A 262 3.15 -34.03 3.60
CA VAL A 262 2.72 -34.58 4.89
C VAL A 262 3.82 -34.40 5.95
N SER A 263 3.44 -33.95 7.13
CA SER A 263 4.32 -33.75 8.26
C SER A 263 3.91 -34.66 9.41
N GLU A 264 4.66 -35.73 9.65
CA GLU A 264 4.41 -36.64 10.78
C GLU A 264 4.43 -35.92 12.15
N ALA A 265 5.27 -34.87 12.28
CA ALA A 265 5.31 -34.07 13.49
C ALA A 265 4.02 -33.27 13.69
N ALA A 266 3.48 -32.66 12.61
CA ALA A 266 2.21 -31.97 12.68
C ALA A 266 1.04 -32.91 12.95
N LEU A 267 1.00 -34.07 12.30
CA LEU A 267 -0.01 -35.10 12.57
C LEU A 267 -0.02 -35.53 14.04
N ARG A 268 1.17 -35.79 14.63
CA ARG A 268 1.28 -36.22 16.04
C ARG A 268 0.94 -35.12 17.04
N ASN A 269 1.35 -33.88 16.76
CA ASN A 269 1.26 -32.78 17.73
C ASN A 269 -0.05 -31.99 17.65
N VAL A 270 -0.60 -31.80 16.44
CA VAL A 270 -1.78 -30.95 16.21
C VAL A 270 -2.87 -31.61 15.38
N GLY A 271 -2.65 -32.85 14.91
CA GLY A 271 -3.63 -33.59 14.10
C GLY A 271 -3.83 -33.07 12.69
N ALA A 272 -2.92 -32.21 12.19
CA ALA A 272 -2.94 -31.70 10.84
C ALA A 272 -1.90 -32.39 9.96
N ILE A 273 -2.21 -32.63 8.67
CA ILE A 273 -1.28 -33.21 7.69
C ILE A 273 -0.03 -32.35 7.49
N GLY A 274 -0.15 -31.05 7.74
CA GLY A 274 0.89 -30.03 7.68
C GLY A 274 0.32 -28.71 8.15
N VAL A 275 1.18 -27.73 8.37
CA VAL A 275 0.75 -26.37 8.74
C VAL A 275 1.21 -25.34 7.70
N ALA A 276 2.51 -25.26 7.41
CA ALA A 276 3.06 -24.17 6.59
C ALA A 276 2.48 -24.15 5.17
N GLU A 277 2.53 -25.25 4.42
CA GLU A 277 2.03 -25.28 3.03
C GLU A 277 0.51 -25.09 2.96
N PRO A 278 -0.32 -25.87 3.70
CA PRO A 278 -1.76 -25.72 3.56
C PRO A 278 -2.26 -24.37 4.07
N ALA A 279 -1.68 -23.80 5.13
CA ALA A 279 -2.05 -22.48 5.59
C ALA A 279 -1.71 -21.38 4.56
N ALA A 280 -0.53 -21.48 3.92
CA ALA A 280 -0.16 -20.56 2.86
C ALA A 280 -1.13 -20.60 1.67
N LEU A 281 -1.48 -21.79 1.19
CA LEU A 281 -2.38 -21.99 0.06
C LEU A 281 -3.82 -21.52 0.37
N LEU A 282 -4.35 -21.86 1.56
CA LEU A 282 -5.67 -21.41 1.99
C LEU A 282 -5.74 -19.88 2.06
N SER A 283 -4.76 -19.27 2.73
CA SER A 283 -4.73 -17.81 2.84
C SER A 283 -4.50 -17.14 1.49
N ALA A 284 -3.68 -17.72 0.61
CA ALA A 284 -3.46 -17.19 -0.74
C ALA A 284 -4.71 -17.35 -1.65
N GLN A 285 -5.66 -18.21 -1.29
CA GLN A 285 -6.79 -18.60 -2.14
C GLN A 285 -6.31 -19.06 -3.54
N SER A 286 -5.22 -19.82 -3.56
CA SER A 286 -4.52 -20.20 -4.77
C SER A 286 -3.88 -21.57 -4.59
N ASN A 287 -3.67 -22.28 -5.69
CA ASN A 287 -2.92 -23.54 -5.72
C ASN A 287 -1.44 -23.33 -6.11
N ASP A 288 -0.97 -22.08 -6.20
CA ASP A 288 0.40 -21.72 -6.58
C ASP A 288 1.31 -21.72 -5.34
N LEU A 289 1.88 -22.88 -5.01
CA LEU A 289 2.89 -23.04 -3.97
C LEU A 289 4.26 -22.68 -4.55
N LEU A 290 4.66 -21.43 -4.42
CA LEU A 290 5.92 -20.91 -4.96
C LEU A 290 7.14 -21.54 -4.29
N VAL A 291 7.10 -21.71 -2.96
CA VAL A 291 8.15 -22.36 -2.18
C VAL A 291 7.54 -23.40 -1.26
N GLY A 292 7.86 -24.67 -1.51
CA GLY A 292 7.48 -25.77 -0.63
C GLY A 292 8.11 -25.65 0.77
N LYS A 293 7.61 -26.43 1.72
CA LYS A 293 8.03 -26.41 3.11
C LYS A 293 9.55 -26.43 3.28
N ARG A 294 10.09 -25.42 3.94
CA ARG A 294 11.47 -25.35 4.44
C ARG A 294 11.45 -25.47 5.96
N LYS A 295 12.46 -26.11 6.52
CA LYS A 295 12.51 -26.43 7.96
C LYS A 295 13.79 -25.89 8.58
N TRP A 296 13.62 -25.20 9.71
CA TRP A 296 14.66 -24.83 10.67
C TRP A 296 14.46 -25.58 11.97
N HIS A 297 15.18 -25.23 13.01
CA HIS A 297 15.12 -25.97 14.29
C HIS A 297 13.70 -26.00 14.87
N ASN A 298 13.09 -24.84 15.11
CA ASN A 298 11.73 -24.72 15.68
C ASN A 298 10.70 -24.15 14.70
N VAL A 299 11.07 -23.90 13.45
CA VAL A 299 10.25 -23.17 12.48
C VAL A 299 10.16 -23.96 11.18
N THR A 300 8.99 -23.96 10.58
CA THR A 300 8.77 -24.35 9.19
C THR A 300 8.08 -23.22 8.46
N MET A 301 8.50 -22.92 7.24
CA MET A 301 7.83 -21.94 6.40
C MET A 301 7.63 -22.47 4.98
N ALA A 302 6.58 -21.98 4.34
CA ALA A 302 6.28 -22.17 2.93
C ALA A 302 5.76 -20.85 2.35
N VAL A 303 5.85 -20.67 1.04
CA VAL A 303 5.35 -19.44 0.40
C VAL A 303 4.39 -19.82 -0.71
N ALA A 304 3.17 -19.32 -0.66
CA ALA A 304 2.19 -19.40 -1.73
C ALA A 304 2.02 -18.01 -2.39
N ARG A 305 1.69 -18.02 -3.68
CA ARG A 305 1.39 -16.81 -4.43
C ARG A 305 -0.13 -16.63 -4.50
N ALA A 306 -0.61 -15.50 -4.02
CA ALA A 306 -1.99 -15.10 -4.19
C ALA A 306 -2.23 -14.55 -5.60
N ASN A 307 -3.45 -14.71 -6.10
CA ASN A 307 -3.87 -14.08 -7.34
C ASN A 307 -3.75 -12.56 -7.21
N TYR A 308 -3.09 -11.96 -8.18
CA TYR A 308 -2.85 -10.52 -8.20
C TYR A 308 -2.89 -10.02 -9.64
N THR A 309 -3.72 -9.01 -9.88
CA THR A 309 -3.89 -8.43 -11.23
C THR A 309 -3.82 -6.92 -11.14
N LEU A 310 -2.96 -6.32 -11.93
CA LEU A 310 -2.88 -4.87 -12.08
C LEU A 310 -4.05 -4.36 -12.91
N SER A 311 -4.62 -3.23 -12.51
CA SER A 311 -5.66 -2.53 -13.24
C SER A 311 -5.47 -1.01 -13.21
N GLU A 312 -6.16 -0.30 -14.07
CA GLU A 312 -6.14 1.17 -14.09
C GLU A 312 -6.76 1.75 -12.81
N GLN A 313 -7.87 1.19 -12.34
CA GLN A 313 -8.71 1.74 -11.27
C GLN A 313 -8.35 1.23 -9.85
N GLY A 314 -7.27 0.47 -9.71
CA GLY A 314 -6.93 -0.14 -8.42
C GLY A 314 -7.69 -1.43 -8.14
N ARG A 315 -7.36 -2.08 -7.01
CA ARG A 315 -8.06 -3.29 -6.54
C ARG A 315 -9.39 -2.89 -5.92
N ALA A 316 -10.45 -3.60 -6.28
CA ALA A 316 -11.71 -3.49 -5.54
C ALA A 316 -11.45 -3.91 -4.07
N LEU A 317 -11.91 -3.12 -3.10
CA LEU A 317 -11.74 -3.36 -1.66
C LEU A 317 -12.32 -4.70 -1.15
N HIS A 318 -12.91 -5.52 -2.02
CA HIS A 318 -13.51 -6.81 -1.70
C HIS A 318 -12.55 -8.00 -1.83
N ASP A 319 -11.31 -7.80 -2.28
CA ASP A 319 -10.31 -8.86 -2.49
C ASP A 319 -9.18 -8.86 -1.42
N ILE A 320 -9.39 -8.19 -0.28
CA ILE A 320 -8.43 -8.08 0.83
C ILE A 320 -8.86 -8.94 2.01
#